data_f57b6bc9d42998ce1c7d88c7ab3e1d1a
#
_entry.id   f57b6bc9d42998ce1c7d88c7ab3e1d1a
#
_cell.length_a   1.000
_cell.length_b   1.000
_cell.length_c   1.000
_cell.angle_alpha   90.00
_cell.angle_beta   90.00
_cell.angle_gamma   90.00
#
_symmetry.space_group_name_H-M   'P 1'
#
loop_
_entity.id
_entity.type
_entity.pdbx_description
1 polymer ?
#
loop_
_entity_poly.entity_id
_entity_poly.type
_entity_poly.pdbx_seq_one_letter_code
_entity_poly.pdbx_strand_id
1 'polypeptide(L)'
;MTTGGSDMDGTRSSGRHTGGERHAGTSPGTGPGVEVRPVAGHIGAEITGVDLADEPGDAVIAAIRAAVLRWKVVFFRGQRLDHAGHVALARRFGEPVVLPRRGKASPSGFPEIETTADRLELGGRFGMEHDEWLRRRRHTLLRGWHCDHGARIDPPAATILRAQTVPPYGGDTTWSNLAAAYAGLSAPVREFTDRLRAEHRLGVGYLPRSGDDAYVRHLLDHQTASEHPLVRVHPETGQRVLFVNGYYVEQITGLSRPESRAILEMLLEQATRPEYTVRFRWEQGSVAFWDNRATIHLAPGDTAHLDHPRIMHRVMLAGEVPVGTDGRASEPITGTAPGRW
;
A
#
# COMPACT_ATOMS: atom_id res chain seq x y z
N MET A 1 -0.52 -50.32 -60.40
CA MET A 1 0.42 -51.35 -60.07
C MET A 1 0.81 -51.17 -58.62
N THR A 2 0.26 -52.02 -57.79
CA THR A 2 0.85 -52.84 -56.72
C THR A 2 1.38 -52.05 -55.51
N THR A 3 0.63 -51.96 -54.43
CA THR A 3 0.54 -52.86 -53.26
C THR A 3 1.74 -52.74 -52.31
N GLY A 4 1.44 -52.55 -51.04
CA GLY A 4 2.32 -52.76 -49.91
C GLY A 4 1.82 -52.15 -48.62
N GLY A 5 0.90 -52.85 -47.93
CA GLY A 5 0.54 -52.56 -46.56
C GLY A 5 1.53 -53.21 -45.62
N SER A 6 1.72 -52.65 -44.45
CA SER A 6 2.17 -53.39 -43.27
C SER A 6 1.63 -52.76 -41.99
N ASP A 7 0.78 -53.48 -41.31
CA ASP A 7 0.34 -53.32 -39.94
C ASP A 7 1.53 -53.30 -38.99
N MET A 8 1.53 -52.40 -38.04
CA MET A 8 2.28 -52.56 -36.79
C MET A 8 1.41 -52.14 -35.59
N ASP A 9 1.03 -53.13 -34.87
CA ASP A 9 0.40 -53.16 -33.58
C ASP A 9 1.26 -52.36 -32.55
N GLY A 10 0.67 -51.41 -31.85
CA GLY A 10 1.32 -50.55 -30.87
C GLY A 10 0.48 -50.46 -29.59
N THR A 11 0.81 -51.32 -28.67
CA THR A 11 0.32 -51.46 -27.31
C THR A 11 0.06 -50.13 -26.59
N ARG A 12 -1.15 -49.93 -26.13
CA ARG A 12 -1.55 -48.88 -25.20
C ARG A 12 -1.01 -49.15 -23.81
N SER A 13 -0.04 -48.37 -23.36
CA SER A 13 0.38 -48.28 -21.96
C SER A 13 -0.56 -47.32 -21.23
N SER A 14 -1.37 -47.86 -20.34
CA SER A 14 -2.18 -47.11 -19.39
C SER A 14 -1.29 -46.56 -18.28
N GLY A 15 -0.85 -45.31 -18.40
CA GLY A 15 -0.22 -44.56 -17.32
C GLY A 15 -1.27 -44.18 -16.27
N ARG A 16 -1.22 -44.79 -15.10
CA ARG A 16 -1.96 -44.41 -13.91
C ARG A 16 -1.54 -43.00 -13.50
N HIS A 17 -2.41 -42.02 -13.60
CA HIS A 17 -2.27 -40.76 -12.88
C HIS A 17 -2.39 -41.05 -11.38
N THR A 18 -1.27 -41.02 -10.69
CA THR A 18 -1.19 -40.93 -9.24
C THR A 18 -1.77 -39.59 -8.82
N GLY A 19 -2.79 -39.65 -7.96
CA GLY A 19 -3.51 -38.49 -7.44
C GLY A 19 -2.57 -37.49 -6.77
N GLY A 20 -2.58 -36.27 -7.29
CA GLY A 20 -2.00 -35.14 -6.60
C GLY A 20 -2.76 -34.91 -5.30
N GLU A 21 -2.07 -35.05 -4.20
CA GLU A 21 -2.56 -34.65 -2.88
C GLU A 21 -2.96 -33.17 -2.95
N ARG A 22 -4.26 -32.92 -2.83
CA ARG A 22 -4.79 -31.58 -2.57
C ARG A 22 -4.29 -31.20 -1.19
N HIS A 23 -3.28 -30.37 -1.12
CA HIS A 23 -2.97 -29.65 0.10
C HIS A 23 -4.19 -28.77 0.43
N ALA A 24 -5.03 -29.30 1.31
CA ALA A 24 -5.96 -28.49 2.07
C ALA A 24 -5.11 -27.62 2.99
N GLY A 25 -4.70 -26.44 2.48
CA GLY A 25 -4.05 -25.43 3.28
C GLY A 25 -5.03 -24.96 4.33
N THR A 26 -4.84 -25.37 5.57
CA THR A 26 -5.45 -24.74 6.73
C THR A 26 -5.12 -23.26 6.67
N SER A 27 -6.13 -22.40 6.48
CA SER A 27 -5.98 -20.95 6.51
C SER A 27 -5.45 -20.56 7.89
N PRO A 28 -4.24 -19.98 8.02
CA PRO A 28 -3.79 -19.45 9.29
C PRO A 28 -4.61 -18.21 9.60
N GLY A 29 -5.28 -18.17 10.76
CA GLY A 29 -5.95 -16.97 11.24
C GLY A 29 -7.38 -17.14 11.74
N THR A 30 -7.79 -18.33 12.18
CA THR A 30 -9.07 -18.50 12.87
C THR A 30 -8.85 -18.42 14.40
N GLY A 31 -8.95 -17.19 14.96
CA GLY A 31 -9.23 -17.04 16.38
C GLY A 31 -10.71 -17.35 16.66
N PRO A 32 -11.11 -17.53 17.92
CA PRO A 32 -12.51 -17.76 18.25
C PRO A 32 -13.40 -16.64 17.70
N GLY A 33 -14.32 -16.97 16.77
CA GLY A 33 -15.24 -16.03 16.15
C GLY A 33 -14.73 -15.24 14.94
N VAL A 34 -13.42 -15.31 14.61
CA VAL A 34 -12.84 -14.57 13.47
C VAL A 34 -12.88 -15.44 12.21
N GLU A 35 -13.56 -14.98 11.19
CA GLU A 35 -13.54 -15.60 9.87
C GLU A 35 -12.81 -14.69 8.88
N VAL A 36 -11.82 -15.24 8.17
CA VAL A 36 -11.01 -14.54 7.16
C VAL A 36 -11.35 -15.07 5.78
N ARG A 37 -11.96 -14.25 4.94
CA ARG A 37 -12.37 -14.59 3.57
C ARG A 37 -11.49 -13.85 2.55
N PRO A 38 -10.62 -14.55 1.80
CA PRO A 38 -9.85 -13.92 0.73
C PRO A 38 -10.75 -13.25 -0.32
N VAL A 39 -10.34 -12.06 -0.79
CA VAL A 39 -11.05 -11.30 -1.82
C VAL A 39 -10.42 -11.49 -3.19
N ALA A 40 -9.07 -11.54 -3.24
CA ALA A 40 -8.32 -11.78 -4.48
C ALA A 40 -7.20 -12.78 -4.25
N GLY A 41 -6.59 -13.30 -5.33
CA GLY A 41 -5.62 -14.40 -5.27
C GLY A 41 -4.35 -14.10 -4.48
N HIS A 42 -3.87 -12.86 -4.53
CA HIS A 42 -2.62 -12.45 -3.91
C HIS A 42 -2.76 -11.40 -2.81
N ILE A 43 -3.92 -10.76 -2.68
CA ILE A 43 -4.09 -9.61 -1.80
C ILE A 43 -5.55 -9.43 -1.39
N GLY A 44 -5.77 -8.95 -0.16
CA GLY A 44 -7.09 -8.59 0.34
C GLY A 44 -7.86 -9.75 0.94
N ALA A 45 -8.36 -9.53 2.16
CA ALA A 45 -9.35 -10.43 2.78
C ALA A 45 -10.39 -9.62 3.55
N GLU A 46 -11.64 -10.06 3.55
CA GLU A 46 -12.66 -9.58 4.48
C GLU A 46 -12.59 -10.36 5.78
N ILE A 47 -12.69 -9.66 6.90
CA ILE A 47 -12.77 -10.24 8.24
C ILE A 47 -14.17 -10.01 8.78
N THR A 48 -14.83 -11.09 9.19
CA THR A 48 -16.17 -11.09 9.80
C THR A 48 -16.14 -11.75 11.18
N GLY A 49 -17.22 -11.59 11.94
CA GLY A 49 -17.32 -12.14 13.30
C GLY A 49 -16.62 -11.31 14.37
N VAL A 50 -16.22 -10.07 14.05
CA VAL A 50 -15.55 -9.14 14.97
C VAL A 50 -16.25 -7.78 14.91
N ASP A 51 -16.59 -7.21 16.07
CA ASP A 51 -16.87 -5.79 16.23
C ASP A 51 -15.59 -5.13 16.80
N LEU A 52 -15.00 -4.21 16.03
CA LEU A 52 -13.77 -3.53 16.42
C LEU A 52 -13.98 -2.52 17.55
N ALA A 53 -15.24 -2.16 17.85
CA ALA A 53 -15.62 -1.28 18.95
C ALA A 53 -15.66 -1.99 20.32
N ASP A 54 -15.74 -3.32 20.33
CA ASP A 54 -15.86 -4.15 21.57
C ASP A 54 -14.52 -4.48 22.21
N GLU A 55 -13.45 -3.72 21.89
CA GLU A 55 -12.09 -3.96 22.41
C GLU A 55 -11.64 -5.42 22.22
N PRO A 56 -11.32 -5.86 21.01
CA PRO A 56 -11.02 -7.26 20.69
C PRO A 56 -9.90 -7.83 21.59
N GLY A 57 -10.13 -9.02 22.12
CA GLY A 57 -9.13 -9.73 22.95
C GLY A 57 -7.87 -10.11 22.16
N ASP A 58 -6.78 -10.48 22.89
CA ASP A 58 -5.46 -10.74 22.29
C ASP A 58 -5.47 -11.79 21.19
N ALA A 59 -6.29 -12.83 21.31
CA ALA A 59 -6.39 -13.87 20.28
C ALA A 59 -6.98 -13.31 18.96
N VAL A 60 -7.96 -12.41 19.04
CA VAL A 60 -8.55 -11.75 17.88
C VAL A 60 -7.54 -10.77 17.25
N ILE A 61 -6.83 -10.00 18.06
CA ILE A 61 -5.75 -9.10 17.60
C ILE A 61 -4.66 -9.89 16.88
N ALA A 62 -4.23 -11.02 17.43
CA ALA A 62 -3.24 -11.89 16.80
C ALA A 62 -3.74 -12.47 15.47
N ALA A 63 -5.00 -12.87 15.39
CA ALA A 63 -5.62 -13.35 14.16
C ALA A 63 -5.70 -12.26 13.08
N ILE A 64 -6.10 -11.03 13.45
CA ILE A 64 -6.12 -9.88 12.53
C ILE A 64 -4.71 -9.58 12.04
N ARG A 65 -3.70 -9.53 12.93
CA ARG A 65 -2.30 -9.31 12.56
C ARG A 65 -1.81 -10.36 11.56
N ALA A 66 -2.07 -11.64 11.82
CA ALA A 66 -1.71 -12.73 10.92
C ALA A 66 -2.40 -12.59 9.55
N ALA A 67 -3.67 -12.18 9.53
CA ALA A 67 -4.40 -11.92 8.30
C ALA A 67 -3.79 -10.74 7.51
N VAL A 68 -3.42 -9.63 8.16
CA VAL A 68 -2.74 -8.49 7.52
C VAL A 68 -1.39 -8.92 6.93
N LEU A 69 -0.57 -9.64 7.68
CA LEU A 69 0.72 -10.13 7.20
C LEU A 69 0.57 -11.09 6.01
N ARG A 70 -0.49 -11.91 6.00
CA ARG A 70 -0.77 -12.86 4.90
C ARG A 70 -1.34 -12.16 3.68
N TRP A 71 -2.38 -11.33 3.87
CA TRP A 71 -3.20 -10.77 2.80
C TRP A 71 -2.84 -9.32 2.46
N LYS A 72 -1.92 -8.70 3.20
CA LYS A 72 -1.40 -7.34 3.02
C LYS A 72 -2.40 -6.21 3.29
N VAL A 73 -3.69 -6.43 3.06
CA VAL A 73 -4.79 -5.56 3.46
C VAL A 73 -5.99 -6.42 3.88
N VAL A 74 -6.64 -6.01 4.95
CA VAL A 74 -7.88 -6.63 5.42
C VAL A 74 -8.98 -5.59 5.56
N PHE A 75 -10.22 -6.03 5.39
CA PHE A 75 -11.40 -5.19 5.36
C PHE A 75 -12.42 -5.66 6.40
N PHE A 76 -13.08 -4.70 7.04
CA PHE A 76 -14.19 -4.92 7.96
C PHE A 76 -15.38 -4.09 7.49
N ARG A 77 -16.58 -4.67 7.49
CA ARG A 77 -17.82 -4.00 7.13
C ARG A 77 -18.63 -3.64 8.37
N GLY A 78 -19.45 -2.58 8.28
CA GLY A 78 -20.47 -2.26 9.27
C GLY A 78 -19.95 -1.91 10.68
N GLN A 79 -18.70 -1.46 10.79
CA GLN A 79 -18.08 -1.14 12.08
C GLN A 79 -18.56 0.21 12.63
N ARG A 80 -18.83 0.27 13.93
CA ARG A 80 -19.28 1.48 14.64
C ARG A 80 -18.17 2.12 15.47
N LEU A 81 -16.96 2.07 14.95
CA LEU A 81 -15.77 2.57 15.61
C LEU A 81 -15.79 4.11 15.70
N ASP A 82 -15.70 4.66 16.89
CA ASP A 82 -15.54 6.10 17.13
C ASP A 82 -14.05 6.51 17.09
N HIS A 83 -13.72 7.75 17.44
CA HIS A 83 -12.34 8.22 17.42
C HIS A 83 -11.49 7.58 18.51
N ALA A 84 -12.03 7.43 19.72
CA ALA A 84 -11.33 6.83 20.85
C ALA A 84 -11.04 5.35 20.60
N GLY A 85 -12.05 4.60 20.16
CA GLY A 85 -11.93 3.19 19.76
C GLY A 85 -10.95 3.00 18.59
N HIS A 86 -10.94 3.92 17.61
CA HIS A 86 -9.98 3.85 16.49
C HIS A 86 -8.54 3.98 16.97
N VAL A 87 -8.24 4.93 17.85
CA VAL A 87 -6.89 5.09 18.43
C VAL A 87 -6.55 3.93 19.34
N ALA A 88 -7.49 3.46 20.20
CA ALA A 88 -7.30 2.32 21.08
C ALA A 88 -6.99 1.04 20.28
N LEU A 89 -7.77 0.77 19.21
CA LEU A 89 -7.50 -0.34 18.29
C LEU A 89 -6.10 -0.25 17.66
N ALA A 90 -5.73 0.94 17.17
CA ALA A 90 -4.43 1.15 16.53
C ALA A 90 -3.27 0.83 17.50
N ARG A 91 -3.37 1.22 18.77
CA ARG A 91 -2.38 0.92 19.82
C ARG A 91 -2.19 -0.57 20.10
N ARG A 92 -3.16 -1.41 19.74
CA ARG A 92 -3.02 -2.88 19.85
C ARG A 92 -2.07 -3.46 18.80
N PHE A 93 -1.81 -2.73 17.71
CA PHE A 93 -0.95 -3.17 16.60
C PHE A 93 0.40 -2.46 16.54
N GLY A 94 0.55 -1.31 17.18
CA GLY A 94 1.79 -0.54 17.22
C GLY A 94 1.57 0.86 17.78
N GLU A 95 2.63 1.68 17.75
CA GLU A 95 2.58 3.06 18.23
C GLU A 95 1.94 3.98 17.17
N PRO A 96 0.84 4.68 17.47
CA PRO A 96 0.25 5.65 16.57
C PRO A 96 1.17 6.85 16.33
N VAL A 97 1.27 7.25 15.08
CA VAL A 97 2.06 8.42 14.66
C VAL A 97 1.24 9.69 14.83
N VAL A 98 1.85 10.71 15.43
CA VAL A 98 1.34 12.08 15.46
C VAL A 98 2.15 12.94 14.50
N LEU A 99 1.56 13.30 13.37
CA LEU A 99 2.25 14.16 12.40
C LEU A 99 2.18 15.64 12.82
N PRO A 100 3.26 16.40 12.69
CA PRO A 100 3.22 17.86 12.84
C PRO A 100 2.24 18.44 11.81
N ARG A 101 1.16 19.04 12.27
CA ARG A 101 0.12 19.55 11.37
C ARG A 101 -0.10 21.03 11.57
N ARG A 102 -0.26 21.71 10.43
CA ARG A 102 -0.84 23.05 10.39
C ARG A 102 -2.30 22.90 9.96
N GLY A 103 -3.26 23.18 10.90
CA GLY A 103 -4.69 23.28 10.59
C GLY A 103 -5.58 22.12 11.05
N LYS A 104 -6.85 22.15 10.67
CA LYS A 104 -7.98 21.37 11.18
C LYS A 104 -8.03 19.88 10.76
N ALA A 105 -6.92 19.27 10.42
CA ALA A 105 -6.89 17.92 9.84
C ALA A 105 -7.02 16.77 10.87
N SER A 106 -7.19 17.08 12.16
CA SER A 106 -7.42 16.07 13.22
C SER A 106 -8.69 16.39 13.99
N PRO A 107 -9.48 15.41 14.38
CA PRO A 107 -10.57 15.61 15.31
C PRO A 107 -10.04 16.15 16.65
N SER A 108 -10.83 17.03 17.30
CA SER A 108 -10.44 17.62 18.59
C SER A 108 -10.16 16.51 19.61
N GLY A 109 -9.00 16.56 20.28
CA GLY A 109 -8.59 15.59 21.28
C GLY A 109 -7.95 14.31 20.71
N PHE A 110 -7.85 14.15 19.39
CA PHE A 110 -7.28 12.96 18.76
C PHE A 110 -6.20 13.32 17.73
N PRO A 111 -5.02 13.76 18.16
CA PRO A 111 -3.96 14.19 17.25
C PRO A 111 -3.40 13.05 16.38
N GLU A 112 -3.57 11.78 16.80
CA GLU A 112 -3.17 10.59 16.06
C GLU A 112 -4.03 10.35 14.81
N ILE A 113 -5.25 10.91 14.78
CA ILE A 113 -6.17 10.71 13.65
C ILE A 113 -5.93 11.77 12.58
N GLU A 114 -5.71 11.30 11.35
CA GLU A 114 -5.77 12.15 10.17
C GLU A 114 -7.11 12.04 9.47
N THR A 115 -7.79 13.20 9.34
CA THR A 115 -9.00 13.30 8.53
C THR A 115 -8.60 13.64 7.10
N THR A 116 -9.01 12.78 6.16
CA THR A 116 -8.94 13.08 4.73
C THR A 116 -10.35 13.44 4.26
N ALA A 117 -10.55 14.69 3.86
CA ALA A 117 -11.78 15.14 3.20
C ALA A 117 -11.47 15.47 1.75
N ASP A 118 -12.23 14.85 0.83
CA ASP A 118 -12.09 15.19 -0.59
C ASP A 118 -12.60 16.59 -0.86
N ARG A 119 -11.99 17.28 -1.79
CA ARG A 119 -12.43 18.50 -2.47
C ARG A 119 -12.12 19.85 -1.84
N LEU A 120 -12.46 20.13 -0.59
CA LEU A 120 -12.38 21.50 -0.06
C LEU A 120 -11.01 21.84 0.54
N GLU A 121 -10.25 20.83 0.95
CA GLU A 121 -8.98 21.06 1.64
C GLU A 121 -7.74 20.90 0.74
N LEU A 122 -7.79 20.05 -0.30
CA LEU A 122 -6.61 19.81 -1.15
C LEU A 122 -6.33 20.98 -2.10
N GLY A 123 -7.35 21.57 -2.71
CA GLY A 123 -7.20 22.78 -3.53
C GLY A 123 -6.73 23.97 -2.69
N GLY A 124 -7.36 24.21 -1.54
CA GLY A 124 -6.94 25.24 -0.60
C GLY A 124 -5.60 24.98 0.06
N ARG A 125 -5.22 23.70 0.26
CA ARG A 125 -3.96 23.30 0.88
C ARG A 125 -2.74 23.52 -0.02
N PHE A 126 -2.92 23.40 -1.34
CA PHE A 126 -1.85 23.54 -2.34
C PHE A 126 -2.02 24.80 -3.21
N GLY A 127 -3.01 25.67 -2.93
CA GLY A 127 -3.31 26.85 -3.76
C GLY A 127 -3.67 26.47 -5.20
N MET A 128 -4.22 25.28 -5.40
CA MET A 128 -4.42 24.68 -6.70
C MET A 128 -5.87 24.20 -6.84
N GLU A 129 -6.48 24.46 -7.98
CA GLU A 129 -7.79 23.90 -8.30
C GLU A 129 -7.70 22.36 -8.35
N HIS A 130 -8.74 21.70 -7.83
CA HIS A 130 -8.79 20.23 -7.74
C HIS A 130 -8.53 19.54 -9.08
N ASP A 131 -9.08 20.07 -10.18
CA ASP A 131 -8.86 19.54 -11.52
C ASP A 131 -7.41 19.69 -12.02
N GLU A 132 -6.74 20.76 -11.60
CA GLU A 132 -5.33 20.94 -11.92
C GLU A 132 -4.47 19.96 -11.12
N TRP A 133 -4.78 19.75 -9.83
CA TRP A 133 -4.12 18.73 -9.02
C TRP A 133 -4.30 17.32 -9.61
N LEU A 134 -5.52 16.95 -10.02
CA LEU A 134 -5.79 15.68 -10.69
C LEU A 134 -5.04 15.55 -12.02
N ARG A 135 -4.98 16.63 -12.82
CA ARG A 135 -4.20 16.63 -14.08
C ARG A 135 -2.73 16.41 -13.82
N ARG A 136 -2.13 17.11 -12.86
CA ARG A 136 -0.72 16.93 -12.50
C ARG A 136 -0.42 15.53 -12.02
N ARG A 137 -1.31 14.97 -11.19
CA ARG A 137 -1.22 13.59 -10.72
C ARG A 137 -1.25 12.56 -11.86
N ARG A 138 -2.01 12.81 -12.93
CA ARG A 138 -2.05 11.94 -14.12
C ARG A 138 -0.77 11.97 -14.95
N HIS A 139 -0.02 13.04 -14.87
CA HIS A 139 1.22 13.25 -15.64
C HIS A 139 2.48 12.79 -14.89
N THR A 140 2.36 12.40 -13.62
CA THR A 140 3.50 11.76 -12.94
C THR A 140 3.66 10.33 -13.41
N LEU A 141 4.90 9.88 -13.49
CA LEU A 141 5.31 8.55 -13.97
C LEU A 141 4.43 7.42 -13.46
N LEU A 142 3.84 7.59 -12.32
CA LEU A 142 3.39 6.51 -11.49
C LEU A 142 1.95 6.68 -11.02
N ARG A 143 1.21 7.60 -11.66
CA ARG A 143 -0.25 7.71 -11.60
C ARG A 143 -0.85 7.76 -10.19
N GLY A 144 -0.07 8.22 -9.18
CA GLY A 144 -0.54 8.41 -7.81
C GLY A 144 -0.52 7.17 -6.92
N TRP A 145 0.00 6.05 -7.36
CA TRP A 145 0.27 4.90 -6.50
C TRP A 145 1.35 5.24 -5.48
N HIS A 146 1.09 5.01 -4.19
CA HIS A 146 2.01 5.34 -3.12
C HIS A 146 1.87 4.40 -1.91
N CYS A 147 2.91 4.32 -1.10
CA CYS A 147 2.81 3.97 0.31
C CYS A 147 2.74 5.27 1.12
N ASP A 148 2.16 5.23 2.33
CA ASP A 148 2.11 6.41 3.18
C ASP A 148 3.52 6.88 3.56
N HIS A 149 3.77 8.20 3.41
CA HIS A 149 5.02 8.87 3.80
C HIS A 149 6.32 8.16 3.36
N GLY A 150 6.33 7.55 2.18
CA GLY A 150 7.44 6.75 1.66
C GLY A 150 8.74 7.50 1.42
N ALA A 151 8.80 8.83 1.60
CA ALA A 151 10.03 9.61 1.55
C ALA A 151 10.75 9.70 2.90
N ARG A 152 10.08 9.31 4.00
CA ARG A 152 10.71 9.31 5.33
C ARG A 152 11.70 8.17 5.45
N ILE A 153 12.71 8.37 6.32
CA ILE A 153 13.68 7.32 6.61
C ILE A 153 13.04 6.09 7.28
N ASP A 154 11.93 6.30 8.00
CA ASP A 154 11.13 5.34 8.74
C ASP A 154 9.65 5.41 8.33
N PRO A 155 9.26 5.00 7.11
CA PRO A 155 7.88 5.09 6.66
C PRO A 155 6.94 4.31 7.62
N PRO A 156 5.66 4.72 7.76
CA PRO A 156 4.71 3.99 8.61
C PRO A 156 4.66 2.51 8.29
N ALA A 157 4.65 1.66 9.32
CA ALA A 157 4.52 0.22 9.15
C ALA A 157 3.16 -0.16 8.58
N ALA A 158 2.11 0.47 9.09
CA ALA A 158 0.74 0.14 8.70
C ALA A 158 -0.19 1.33 8.86
N THR A 159 -1.37 1.24 8.25
CA THR A 159 -2.43 2.25 8.35
C THR A 159 -3.79 1.58 8.55
N ILE A 160 -4.58 2.14 9.46
CA ILE A 160 -5.98 1.78 9.68
C ILE A 160 -6.83 2.97 9.22
N LEU A 161 -7.67 2.77 8.20
CA LEU A 161 -8.53 3.79 7.59
C LEU A 161 -9.99 3.43 7.81
N ARG A 162 -10.75 4.35 8.38
CA ARG A 162 -12.17 4.21 8.66
C ARG A 162 -12.99 5.17 7.81
N ALA A 163 -14.06 4.67 7.20
CA ALA A 163 -15.01 5.45 6.42
C ALA A 163 -16.10 6.06 7.33
N GLN A 164 -16.14 7.39 7.42
CA GLN A 164 -17.20 8.11 8.13
C GLN A 164 -18.34 8.49 7.18
N THR A 165 -18.01 9.10 6.06
CA THR A 165 -18.96 9.49 5.01
C THR A 165 -18.39 9.11 3.67
N VAL A 166 -19.18 8.47 2.85
CA VAL A 166 -18.76 8.03 1.52
C VAL A 166 -19.85 8.32 0.49
N PRO A 167 -19.49 8.63 -0.75
CA PRO A 167 -20.46 8.80 -1.81
C PRO A 167 -21.14 7.45 -2.12
N PRO A 168 -22.34 7.45 -2.74
CA PRO A 168 -23.08 6.23 -3.07
C PRO A 168 -22.37 5.35 -4.09
N TYR A 169 -21.43 5.91 -4.86
CA TYR A 169 -20.55 5.21 -5.82
C TYR A 169 -19.27 6.03 -6.04
N GLY A 170 -18.21 5.36 -6.52
CA GLY A 170 -16.88 5.98 -6.67
C GLY A 170 -16.14 6.13 -5.34
N GLY A 171 -14.96 6.71 -5.37
CA GLY A 171 -14.11 6.93 -4.19
C GLY A 171 -13.51 5.66 -3.61
N ASP A 172 -13.50 4.56 -4.35
CA ASP A 172 -12.88 3.31 -3.96
C ASP A 172 -11.39 3.51 -3.65
N THR A 173 -10.77 2.50 -3.07
CA THR A 173 -9.31 2.45 -2.95
C THR A 173 -8.81 1.14 -3.51
N THR A 174 -7.68 1.19 -4.21
CA THR A 174 -7.01 0.01 -4.76
C THR A 174 -5.66 -0.17 -4.08
N TRP A 175 -5.33 -1.40 -3.68
CA TRP A 175 -4.03 -1.78 -3.13
C TRP A 175 -3.36 -2.78 -4.05
N SER A 176 -2.01 -2.78 -4.04
CA SER A 176 -1.18 -3.77 -4.72
C SER A 176 -0.23 -4.46 -3.73
N ASN A 177 -0.04 -5.77 -3.90
CA ASN A 177 0.90 -6.60 -3.15
C ASN A 177 2.28 -6.58 -3.81
N LEU A 178 3.19 -5.79 -3.27
CA LEU A 178 4.54 -5.63 -3.80
C LEU A 178 5.45 -6.84 -3.57
N ALA A 179 5.13 -7.71 -2.60
CA ALA A 179 5.85 -8.96 -2.42
C ALA A 179 5.49 -9.97 -3.53
N ALA A 180 4.22 -10.09 -3.88
CA ALA A 180 3.77 -10.92 -4.99
C ALA A 180 4.27 -10.38 -6.34
N ALA A 181 4.25 -9.05 -6.53
CA ALA A 181 4.80 -8.41 -7.72
C ALA A 181 6.29 -8.68 -7.89
N TYR A 182 7.09 -8.61 -6.80
CA TYR A 182 8.51 -9.00 -6.82
C TYR A 182 8.69 -10.47 -7.17
N ALA A 183 7.93 -11.36 -6.56
CA ALA A 183 8.01 -12.79 -6.83
C ALA A 183 7.69 -13.14 -8.29
N GLY A 184 6.81 -12.37 -8.93
CA GLY A 184 6.43 -12.50 -10.33
C GLY A 184 7.43 -11.96 -11.34
N LEU A 185 8.50 -11.25 -10.91
CA LEU A 185 9.60 -10.86 -11.79
C LEU A 185 10.43 -12.07 -12.22
N SER A 186 11.03 -12.01 -13.39
CA SER A 186 12.02 -13.03 -13.82
C SER A 186 13.27 -13.01 -12.91
N ALA A 187 13.97 -14.13 -12.80
CA ALA A 187 15.15 -14.24 -11.95
C ALA A 187 16.22 -13.18 -12.27
N PRO A 188 16.60 -12.93 -13.54
CA PRO A 188 17.58 -11.89 -13.85
C PRO A 188 17.15 -10.48 -13.41
N VAL A 189 15.86 -10.16 -13.52
CA VAL A 189 15.33 -8.85 -13.10
C VAL A 189 15.34 -8.74 -11.58
N ARG A 190 15.00 -9.80 -10.84
CA ARG A 190 15.12 -9.84 -9.38
C ARG A 190 16.55 -9.61 -8.92
N GLU A 191 17.50 -10.34 -9.48
CA GLU A 191 18.93 -10.21 -9.14
C GLU A 191 19.48 -8.81 -9.43
N PHE A 192 19.02 -8.21 -10.52
CA PHE A 192 19.36 -6.83 -10.86
C PHE A 192 18.77 -5.84 -9.86
N THR A 193 17.46 -5.92 -9.59
CA THR A 193 16.76 -4.98 -8.72
C THR A 193 17.16 -5.08 -7.25
N ASP A 194 17.56 -6.25 -6.78
CA ASP A 194 18.05 -6.50 -5.42
C ASP A 194 19.28 -5.65 -5.04
N ARG A 195 20.03 -5.18 -6.02
CA ARG A 195 21.27 -4.37 -5.84
C ARG A 195 21.03 -2.87 -5.98
N LEU A 196 19.82 -2.47 -6.35
CA LEU A 196 19.51 -1.07 -6.63
C LEU A 196 18.98 -0.37 -5.40
N ARG A 197 19.27 0.92 -5.35
CA ARG A 197 18.70 1.86 -4.37
C ARG A 197 18.07 3.02 -5.11
N ALA A 198 17.11 3.69 -4.48
CA ALA A 198 16.43 4.82 -5.10
C ALA A 198 16.22 5.95 -4.09
N GLU A 199 16.33 7.16 -4.58
CA GLU A 199 15.97 8.36 -3.84
C GLU A 199 14.45 8.49 -3.82
N HIS A 200 13.89 8.56 -2.60
CA HIS A 200 12.50 8.86 -2.34
C HIS A 200 12.40 10.27 -1.76
N ARG A 201 11.60 11.10 -2.39
CA ARG A 201 11.42 12.50 -2.03
C ARG A 201 9.97 12.90 -2.26
N LEU A 202 9.45 13.82 -1.46
CA LEU A 202 8.19 14.46 -1.82
C LEU A 202 8.43 15.27 -3.09
N GLY A 203 7.87 14.78 -4.21
CA GLY A 203 8.18 15.34 -5.53
C GLY A 203 7.74 16.80 -5.67
N VAL A 204 8.66 17.64 -6.07
CA VAL A 204 8.41 19.07 -6.39
C VAL A 204 7.40 19.25 -7.54
N GLY A 205 7.16 18.22 -8.35
CA GLY A 205 6.14 18.22 -9.40
C GLY A 205 4.71 18.34 -8.91
N TYR A 206 4.47 18.11 -7.62
CA TYR A 206 3.17 18.28 -6.98
C TYR A 206 2.97 19.67 -6.36
N LEU A 207 4.04 20.46 -6.26
CA LEU A 207 3.96 21.78 -5.67
C LEU A 207 3.54 22.82 -6.74
N PRO A 208 2.72 23.82 -6.39
CA PRO A 208 2.41 24.92 -7.30
C PRO A 208 3.70 25.61 -7.76
N ARG A 209 3.78 26.01 -9.02
CA ARG A 209 4.93 26.75 -9.56
C ARG A 209 5.04 28.18 -9.06
N SER A 210 3.96 28.74 -8.48
CA SER A 210 3.96 30.06 -7.85
C SER A 210 4.58 29.95 -6.46
N GLY A 211 5.85 30.29 -6.32
CA GLY A 211 6.61 30.18 -5.08
C GLY A 211 6.25 31.15 -3.95
N ASP A 212 5.10 31.81 -4.00
CA ASP A 212 4.68 32.80 -3.01
C ASP A 212 3.84 32.24 -1.85
N ASP A 213 3.44 30.97 -1.90
CA ASP A 213 2.74 30.33 -0.81
C ASP A 213 3.72 29.96 0.32
N ALA A 214 3.49 30.48 1.52
CA ALA A 214 4.30 30.19 2.70
C ALA A 214 4.31 28.68 3.05
N TYR A 215 3.23 27.96 2.72
CA TYR A 215 3.14 26.52 2.89
C TYR A 215 4.04 25.76 1.89
N VAL A 216 4.05 26.18 0.63
CA VAL A 216 4.94 25.59 -0.40
C VAL A 216 6.39 25.81 -0.04
N ARG A 217 6.76 27.03 0.38
CA ARG A 217 8.12 27.31 0.90
C ARG A 217 8.46 26.42 2.08
N HIS A 218 7.55 26.28 3.05
CA HIS A 218 7.77 25.40 4.18
C HIS A 218 7.98 23.93 3.76
N LEU A 219 7.23 23.41 2.79
CA LEU A 219 7.44 22.06 2.26
C LEU A 219 8.78 21.91 1.55
N LEU A 220 9.22 22.95 0.82
CA LEU A 220 10.51 22.96 0.14
C LEU A 220 11.68 23.03 1.13
N ASP A 221 11.53 23.85 2.18
CA ASP A 221 12.55 24.04 3.22
C ASP A 221 12.68 22.85 4.16
N HIS A 222 11.60 22.06 4.31
CA HIS A 222 11.51 20.91 5.21
C HIS A 222 11.24 19.61 4.44
N GLN A 223 11.79 19.49 3.23
CA GLN A 223 11.67 18.27 2.45
C GLN A 223 12.28 17.08 3.19
N THR A 224 11.50 16.02 3.26
CA THR A 224 12.01 14.72 3.68
C THR A 224 12.42 13.95 2.42
N ALA A 225 13.66 13.49 2.40
CA ALA A 225 14.18 12.62 1.36
C ALA A 225 15.10 11.56 1.97
N SER A 226 14.96 10.34 1.48
CA SER A 226 15.76 9.21 1.92
C SER A 226 16.17 8.35 0.72
N GLU A 227 17.35 7.75 0.81
CA GLU A 227 17.74 6.68 -0.09
C GLU A 227 17.29 5.34 0.48
N HIS A 228 16.42 4.67 -0.23
CA HIS A 228 15.88 3.36 0.15
C HIS A 228 16.38 2.26 -0.78
N PRO A 229 16.49 1.00 -0.32
CA PRO A 229 16.67 -0.13 -1.23
C PRO A 229 15.45 -0.24 -2.16
N LEU A 230 15.68 -0.57 -3.44
CA LEU A 230 14.59 -0.79 -4.40
C LEU A 230 13.80 -2.08 -4.09
N VAL A 231 14.46 -3.02 -3.40
CA VAL A 231 13.87 -4.23 -2.82
C VAL A 231 14.21 -4.28 -1.34
N ARG A 232 13.19 -4.16 -0.49
CA ARG A 232 13.33 -4.27 0.97
C ARG A 232 13.02 -5.69 1.46
N VAL A 233 13.58 -6.07 2.59
CA VAL A 233 13.17 -7.28 3.32
C VAL A 233 12.10 -6.90 4.34
N HIS A 234 10.97 -7.58 4.29
CA HIS A 234 9.90 -7.34 5.25
C HIS A 234 10.30 -7.88 6.64
N PRO A 235 10.27 -7.05 7.71
CA PRO A 235 10.89 -7.41 8.99
C PRO A 235 10.20 -8.58 9.71
N GLU A 236 8.89 -8.78 9.50
CA GLU A 236 8.14 -9.84 10.17
C GLU A 236 7.99 -11.10 9.33
N THR A 237 7.94 -10.99 8.00
CA THR A 237 7.69 -12.15 7.12
C THR A 237 8.94 -12.65 6.40
N GLY A 238 10.02 -11.85 6.38
CA GLY A 238 11.22 -12.13 5.62
C GLY A 238 11.05 -12.06 4.10
N GLN A 239 9.85 -11.71 3.61
CA GLN A 239 9.58 -11.59 2.18
C GLN A 239 10.38 -10.44 1.56
N ARG A 240 10.90 -10.64 0.35
CA ARG A 240 11.41 -9.55 -0.48
C ARG A 240 10.25 -8.80 -1.11
N VAL A 241 10.31 -7.48 -1.03
CA VAL A 241 9.21 -6.58 -1.43
C VAL A 241 9.79 -5.48 -2.31
N LEU A 242 9.19 -5.25 -3.46
CA LEU A 242 9.51 -4.06 -4.25
C LEU A 242 9.20 -2.81 -3.41
N PHE A 243 10.15 -1.90 -3.30
CA PHE A 243 9.94 -0.62 -2.63
C PHE A 243 9.91 0.49 -3.68
N VAL A 244 9.00 0.33 -4.61
CA VAL A 244 8.70 1.31 -5.65
C VAL A 244 7.35 1.96 -5.36
N ASN A 245 7.28 3.26 -5.51
CA ASN A 245 6.00 3.96 -5.47
C ASN A 245 6.06 5.20 -6.37
N GLY A 246 4.93 5.47 -6.97
CA GLY A 246 4.81 6.48 -7.98
C GLY A 246 4.74 7.90 -7.49
N TYR A 247 4.70 8.08 -6.20
CA TYR A 247 4.54 9.39 -5.61
C TYR A 247 5.86 9.96 -5.08
N TYR A 248 6.74 9.10 -4.60
CA TYR A 248 7.95 9.53 -3.90
C TYR A 248 9.24 9.17 -4.62
N VAL A 249 9.28 8.11 -5.45
CA VAL A 249 10.51 7.71 -6.12
C VAL A 249 10.91 8.75 -7.16
N GLU A 250 12.06 9.37 -6.97
CA GLU A 250 12.60 10.39 -7.88
C GLU A 250 13.55 9.76 -8.90
N GLN A 251 14.51 8.96 -8.43
CA GLN A 251 15.54 8.38 -9.27
C GLN A 251 16.19 7.16 -8.64
N ILE A 252 16.60 6.18 -9.45
CA ILE A 252 17.46 5.08 -9.02
C ILE A 252 18.89 5.63 -8.94
N THR A 253 19.53 5.45 -7.78
CA THR A 253 20.88 5.93 -7.50
C THR A 253 21.89 5.30 -8.44
N GLY A 254 22.80 6.11 -8.98
CA GLY A 254 23.87 5.66 -9.87
C GLY A 254 23.47 5.44 -11.34
N LEU A 255 22.19 5.60 -11.69
CA LEU A 255 21.70 5.50 -13.06
C LEU A 255 21.43 6.88 -13.66
N SER A 256 21.54 6.99 -14.98
CA SER A 256 21.06 8.16 -15.69
C SER A 256 19.54 8.29 -15.60
N ARG A 257 19.01 9.51 -15.75
CA ARG A 257 17.54 9.73 -15.70
C ARG A 257 16.75 8.87 -16.68
N PRO A 258 17.15 8.68 -17.96
CA PRO A 258 16.45 7.81 -18.89
C PRO A 258 16.44 6.33 -18.45
N GLU A 259 17.59 5.82 -17.97
CA GLU A 259 17.68 4.44 -17.48
C GLU A 259 16.80 4.21 -16.25
N SER A 260 16.94 5.10 -15.26
CA SER A 260 16.12 5.07 -14.04
C SER A 260 14.63 5.07 -14.36
N ARG A 261 14.22 5.96 -15.28
CA ARG A 261 12.82 6.07 -15.71
C ARG A 261 12.32 4.77 -16.32
N ALA A 262 13.05 4.19 -17.27
CA ALA A 262 12.64 2.97 -17.97
C ALA A 262 12.47 1.79 -16.99
N ILE A 263 13.39 1.66 -16.02
CA ILE A 263 13.34 0.60 -15.01
C ILE A 263 12.14 0.82 -14.05
N LEU A 264 11.95 2.05 -13.55
CA LEU A 264 10.84 2.36 -12.66
C LEU A 264 9.48 2.17 -13.33
N GLU A 265 9.32 2.54 -14.61
CA GLU A 265 8.09 2.31 -15.38
C GLU A 265 7.79 0.82 -15.49
N MET A 266 8.78 0.00 -15.86
CA MET A 266 8.65 -1.46 -15.93
C MET A 266 8.24 -2.07 -14.58
N LEU A 267 8.89 -1.65 -13.49
CA LEU A 267 8.60 -2.20 -12.16
C LEU A 267 7.21 -1.81 -11.64
N LEU A 268 6.73 -0.64 -12.02
CA LEU A 268 5.39 -0.22 -11.62
C LEU A 268 4.31 -0.80 -12.50
N GLU A 269 4.55 -0.98 -13.77
CA GLU A 269 3.67 -1.79 -14.60
C GLU A 269 3.52 -3.18 -14.00
N GLN A 270 4.62 -3.83 -13.61
CA GLN A 270 4.58 -5.11 -12.90
C GLN A 270 3.82 -5.02 -11.57
N ALA A 271 4.12 -3.99 -10.75
CA ALA A 271 3.50 -3.82 -9.43
C ALA A 271 1.98 -3.57 -9.51
N THR A 272 1.51 -2.94 -10.59
CA THR A 272 0.09 -2.55 -10.72
C THR A 272 -0.74 -3.47 -11.62
N ARG A 273 -0.21 -4.66 -11.94
CA ARG A 273 -0.96 -5.66 -12.70
C ARG A 273 -2.20 -6.11 -11.92
N PRO A 274 -3.32 -6.39 -12.61
CA PRO A 274 -4.56 -6.82 -11.97
C PRO A 274 -4.40 -8.00 -11.03
N GLU A 275 -3.49 -8.95 -11.31
CA GLU A 275 -3.24 -10.15 -10.52
C GLU A 275 -2.74 -9.83 -9.09
N TYR A 276 -2.06 -8.70 -8.92
CA TYR A 276 -1.50 -8.29 -7.65
C TYR A 276 -2.32 -7.23 -6.94
N THR A 277 -3.47 -6.84 -7.50
CA THR A 277 -4.29 -5.74 -6.97
C THR A 277 -5.62 -6.21 -6.41
N VAL A 278 -6.15 -5.44 -5.48
CA VAL A 278 -7.52 -5.51 -4.99
C VAL A 278 -8.12 -4.12 -4.95
N ARG A 279 -9.34 -3.96 -5.46
CA ARG A 279 -10.14 -2.73 -5.37
C ARG A 279 -11.25 -2.92 -4.36
N PHE A 280 -11.39 -1.99 -3.42
CA PHE A 280 -12.38 -2.03 -2.37
C PHE A 280 -13.36 -0.87 -2.50
N ARG A 281 -14.64 -1.20 -2.59
CA ARG A 281 -15.72 -0.22 -2.53
C ARG A 281 -16.04 0.07 -1.08
N TRP A 282 -15.98 1.36 -0.73
CA TRP A 282 -16.29 1.81 0.61
C TRP A 282 -17.79 1.90 0.86
N GLU A 283 -18.16 1.58 2.08
CA GLU A 283 -19.47 1.81 2.68
C GLU A 283 -19.23 2.52 4.02
N GLN A 284 -20.24 3.25 4.50
CA GLN A 284 -20.15 3.87 5.83
C GLN A 284 -19.87 2.80 6.89
N GLY A 285 -18.93 3.06 7.79
CA GLY A 285 -18.49 2.09 8.79
C GLY A 285 -17.54 1.01 8.27
N SER A 286 -17.12 1.06 6.99
CA SER A 286 -16.03 0.20 6.52
C SER A 286 -14.71 0.60 7.15
N VAL A 287 -13.87 -0.38 7.50
CA VAL A 287 -12.49 -0.19 7.95
C VAL A 287 -11.57 -1.01 7.06
N ALA A 288 -10.47 -0.41 6.62
CA ALA A 288 -9.37 -1.12 5.97
C ALA A 288 -8.11 -1.00 6.83
N PHE A 289 -7.40 -2.11 6.99
CA PHE A 289 -6.12 -2.16 7.68
C PHE A 289 -5.08 -2.80 6.77
N TRP A 290 -4.01 -2.06 6.43
CA TRP A 290 -2.99 -2.55 5.50
C TRP A 290 -1.58 -2.36 6.00
N ASP A 291 -0.69 -3.21 5.50
CA ASP A 291 0.74 -3.17 5.73
C ASP A 291 1.42 -2.29 4.66
N ASN A 292 1.85 -1.09 5.04
CA ASN A 292 2.57 -0.16 4.14
C ASN A 292 3.95 -0.69 3.72
N ARG A 293 4.48 -1.66 4.47
CA ARG A 293 5.78 -2.26 4.18
C ARG A 293 5.74 -3.19 2.97
N ALA A 294 4.53 -3.65 2.59
CA ALA A 294 4.34 -4.60 1.51
C ALA A 294 3.32 -4.14 0.46
N THR A 295 2.77 -2.94 0.58
CA THR A 295 1.74 -2.43 -0.36
C THR A 295 2.03 -1.03 -0.84
N ILE A 296 1.50 -0.74 -2.02
CA ILE A 296 1.16 0.61 -2.47
C ILE A 296 -0.35 0.68 -2.69
N HIS A 297 -0.89 1.88 -2.59
CA HIS A 297 -2.32 2.10 -2.80
C HIS A 297 -2.61 3.34 -3.62
N LEU A 298 -3.82 3.37 -4.18
CA LEU A 298 -4.34 4.44 -5.02
C LEU A 298 -5.80 4.70 -4.67
N ALA A 299 -6.14 5.94 -4.33
CA ALA A 299 -7.51 6.42 -4.37
C ALA A 299 -7.73 7.08 -5.74
N PRO A 300 -8.54 6.51 -6.65
CA PRO A 300 -8.83 7.12 -7.93
C PRO A 300 -9.61 8.42 -7.71
N GLY A 301 -9.29 9.45 -8.48
CA GLY A 301 -10.00 10.73 -8.40
C GLY A 301 -11.30 10.71 -9.21
N ASP A 302 -12.12 9.68 -9.02
CA ASP A 302 -13.36 9.44 -9.79
C ASP A 302 -14.61 10.02 -9.12
N THR A 303 -14.46 10.75 -8.01
CA THR A 303 -15.54 11.42 -7.30
C THR A 303 -15.63 12.93 -7.56
N ALA A 304 -14.69 13.49 -8.33
CA ALA A 304 -14.57 14.93 -8.53
C ALA A 304 -15.83 15.58 -9.14
N HIS A 305 -16.62 14.84 -9.91
CA HIS A 305 -17.87 15.25 -10.53
C HIS A 305 -19.10 15.03 -9.64
N LEU A 306 -18.92 14.36 -8.50
CA LEU A 306 -20.01 14.05 -7.58
C LEU A 306 -20.13 15.17 -6.52
N ASP A 307 -21.37 15.58 -6.22
CA ASP A 307 -21.64 16.52 -5.13
C ASP A 307 -21.94 15.76 -3.83
N HIS A 308 -21.02 14.88 -3.45
CA HIS A 308 -21.12 14.09 -2.23
C HIS A 308 -19.82 14.20 -1.44
N PRO A 309 -19.88 14.46 -0.13
CA PRO A 309 -18.70 14.48 0.72
C PRO A 309 -18.13 13.07 0.88
N ARG A 310 -16.80 12.98 0.95
CA ARG A 310 -16.07 11.78 1.34
C ARG A 310 -15.16 12.12 2.52
N ILE A 311 -15.49 11.59 3.69
CA ILE A 311 -14.76 11.85 4.94
C ILE A 311 -14.23 10.52 5.47
N MET A 312 -12.91 10.43 5.56
CA MET A 312 -12.21 9.26 6.07
C MET A 312 -11.30 9.67 7.22
N HIS A 313 -11.11 8.77 8.16
CA HIS A 313 -10.19 8.95 9.28
C HIS A 313 -9.13 7.86 9.25
N ARG A 314 -7.86 8.23 9.28
CA ARG A 314 -6.77 7.25 9.34
C ARG A 314 -5.91 7.44 10.58
N VAL A 315 -5.42 6.33 11.11
CA VAL A 315 -4.32 6.26 12.07
C VAL A 315 -3.20 5.48 11.42
N MET A 316 -1.99 6.03 11.45
CA MET A 316 -0.79 5.36 10.96
C MET A 316 0.03 4.86 12.15
N LEU A 317 0.68 3.72 11.98
CA LEU A 317 1.56 3.12 12.98
C LEU A 317 3.02 3.39 12.63
N ALA A 318 3.82 3.73 13.62
CA ALA A 318 5.26 3.94 13.46
C ALA A 318 5.91 2.72 12.80
N GLY A 319 6.81 2.98 11.87
CA GLY A 319 7.55 1.96 11.16
C GLY A 319 9.03 1.96 11.52
N GLU A 320 9.72 1.02 10.94
CA GLU A 320 11.17 0.86 11.05
C GLU A 320 11.90 1.39 9.82
N VAL A 321 13.22 1.62 9.96
CA VAL A 321 14.10 1.93 8.83
C VAL A 321 14.18 0.73 7.89
N PRO A 322 13.80 0.86 6.61
CA PRO A 322 13.83 -0.26 5.67
C PRO A 322 15.25 -0.80 5.44
N VAL A 323 15.37 -2.12 5.35
CA VAL A 323 16.63 -2.82 5.10
C VAL A 323 16.55 -3.54 3.77
N GLY A 324 17.60 -3.45 2.96
CA GLY A 324 17.74 -4.11 1.67
C GLY A 324 18.10 -5.60 1.78
N THR A 325 18.12 -6.28 0.64
CA THR A 325 18.49 -7.70 0.54
C THR A 325 19.97 -7.95 0.86
N ASP A 326 20.79 -6.89 0.81
CA ASP A 326 22.22 -6.86 1.16
C ASP A 326 22.47 -6.57 2.66
N GLY A 327 21.41 -6.39 3.44
CA GLY A 327 21.48 -6.03 4.86
C GLY A 327 21.74 -4.54 5.13
N ARG A 328 21.91 -3.69 4.10
CA ARG A 328 22.06 -2.24 4.28
C ARG A 328 20.73 -1.58 4.58
N ALA A 329 20.71 -0.75 5.61
CA ALA A 329 19.56 0.08 5.95
C ALA A 329 19.41 1.25 4.97
N SER A 330 18.24 1.86 4.96
CA SER A 330 18.00 3.14 4.30
C SER A 330 18.83 4.25 4.93
N GLU A 331 19.12 5.28 4.13
CA GLU A 331 19.95 6.42 4.55
C GLU A 331 19.19 7.74 4.36
N PRO A 332 19.20 8.66 5.34
CA PRO A 332 18.54 9.96 5.17
C PRO A 332 19.37 10.85 4.23
N ILE A 333 18.68 11.52 3.29
CA ILE A 333 19.27 12.57 2.46
C ILE A 333 18.96 13.92 3.08
N THR A 334 17.71 14.17 3.41
CA THR A 334 17.24 15.34 4.16
C THR A 334 16.06 14.97 5.05
N GLY A 335 15.80 15.76 6.10
CA GLY A 335 14.65 15.59 6.98
C GLY A 335 14.98 15.13 8.38
N THR A 336 13.99 14.61 9.09
CA THR A 336 14.10 14.22 10.51
C THR A 336 14.81 12.88 10.70
N ALA A 337 15.52 12.75 11.83
CA ALA A 337 16.07 11.47 12.27
C ALA A 337 14.95 10.44 12.51
N PRO A 338 15.27 9.11 12.44
CA PRO A 338 14.30 8.06 12.73
C PRO A 338 13.59 8.25 14.08
N GLY A 339 12.31 7.85 14.17
CA GLY A 339 11.49 7.95 15.38
C GLY A 339 10.99 9.35 15.73
N ARG A 340 11.29 10.37 14.96
CA ARG A 340 10.76 11.73 15.14
C ARG A 340 9.65 12.01 14.12
N TRP A 341 8.44 11.82 14.54
CA TRP A 341 7.22 12.05 13.75
C TRP A 341 6.63 13.45 13.96
#